data_85358f8b8aae563d8aabe5ff895e2b9e
#
_entry.id   85358f8b8aae563d8aabe5ff895e2b9e
#
_cell.length_a   1.000
_cell.length_b   1.000
_cell.length_c   1.000
_cell.angle_alpha   90.00
_cell.angle_beta   90.00
_cell.angle_gamma   90.00
#
_symmetry.space_group_name_H-M   'P 1'
#
loop_
_entity.id
_entity.type
_entity.pdbx_description
1 polymer ?
#
loop_
_entity_poly.entity_id
_entity_poly.type
_entity_poly.pdbx_seq_one_letter_code
_entity_poly.pdbx_strand_id
1 'polypeptide(L)'
;MSENRAPQPARQTLLLILLPMLATFVGLRLYLHLVHVQHIYPGGYLVHHLFIGIFILVPAAFLLAFGPRQRPLQVVATVTVGIGSAMILDEFSYMVATKATDQDYVSRVSLFGAIVCISLAVILLLALYALHRD
;
A
#
# COMPACT_ATOMS: atom_id res chain seq x y z
N MET A 1 -30.72 9.59 -16.02
CA MET A 1 -30.89 8.21 -15.53
C MET A 1 -29.74 7.90 -14.59
N SER A 2 -29.94 8.04 -13.28
CA SER A 2 -28.94 7.68 -12.27
C SER A 2 -28.97 6.16 -12.11
N GLU A 3 -28.04 5.47 -12.74
CA GLU A 3 -27.82 4.06 -12.52
C GLU A 3 -27.36 3.88 -11.06
N ASN A 4 -28.30 3.54 -10.22
CA ASN A 4 -28.10 3.28 -8.79
C ASN A 4 -27.34 1.94 -8.67
N ARG A 5 -26.01 1.97 -8.94
CA ARG A 5 -25.17 0.79 -8.86
C ARG A 5 -24.97 0.43 -7.39
N ALA A 6 -25.33 -0.78 -7.04
CA ALA A 6 -25.09 -1.34 -5.73
C ALA A 6 -23.63 -1.18 -5.30
N PRO A 7 -23.35 -0.87 -4.02
CA PRO A 7 -21.99 -0.80 -3.51
C PRO A 7 -21.25 -2.12 -3.74
N GLN A 8 -19.92 -2.05 -3.88
CA GLN A 8 -19.10 -3.25 -4.04
C GLN A 8 -19.30 -4.17 -2.82
N PRO A 9 -19.47 -5.49 -3.04
CA PRO A 9 -19.58 -6.41 -1.92
C PRO A 9 -18.31 -6.35 -1.05
N ALA A 10 -18.49 -6.36 0.27
CA ALA A 10 -17.41 -6.21 1.24
C ALA A 10 -16.23 -7.17 0.98
N ARG A 11 -16.53 -8.42 0.57
CA ARG A 11 -15.50 -9.40 0.19
C ARG A 11 -14.67 -8.95 -1.02
N GLN A 12 -15.29 -8.35 -2.03
CA GLN A 12 -14.57 -7.86 -3.19
C GLN A 12 -13.65 -6.71 -2.82
N THR A 13 -14.12 -5.75 -2.02
CA THR A 13 -13.32 -4.63 -1.50
C THR A 13 -12.12 -5.14 -0.69
N LEU A 14 -12.34 -6.11 0.21
CA LEU A 14 -11.28 -6.76 0.96
C LEU A 14 -10.18 -7.31 0.04
N LEU A 15 -10.56 -8.10 -0.97
CA LEU A 15 -9.60 -8.73 -1.87
C LEU A 15 -8.87 -7.70 -2.76
N LEU A 16 -9.58 -6.64 -3.19
CA LEU A 16 -8.99 -5.57 -4.01
C LEU A 16 -7.98 -4.70 -3.24
N ILE A 17 -8.01 -4.69 -1.92
CA ILE A 17 -6.99 -4.06 -1.08
C ILE A 17 -5.91 -5.08 -0.71
N LEU A 18 -6.30 -6.22 -0.17
CA LEU A 18 -5.40 -7.20 0.44
C LEU A 18 -4.41 -7.80 -0.57
N LEU A 19 -4.91 -8.27 -1.72
CA LEU A 19 -4.05 -8.93 -2.71
C LEU A 19 -3.00 -7.99 -3.32
N PRO A 20 -3.34 -6.76 -3.79
CA PRO A 20 -2.35 -5.82 -4.26
C PRO A 20 -1.38 -5.39 -3.16
N MET A 21 -1.85 -5.21 -1.92
CA MET A 21 -0.99 -4.85 -0.78
C MET A 21 0.07 -5.92 -0.54
N LEU A 22 -0.32 -7.20 -0.44
CA LEU A 22 0.62 -8.29 -0.23
C LEU A 22 1.55 -8.51 -1.44
N ALA A 23 1.02 -8.43 -2.66
CA ALA A 23 1.81 -8.57 -3.88
C ALA A 23 2.86 -7.44 -4.01
N THR A 24 2.49 -6.21 -3.69
CA THR A 24 3.41 -5.06 -3.71
C THR A 24 4.49 -5.22 -2.64
N PHE A 25 4.13 -5.59 -1.41
CA PHE A 25 5.10 -5.81 -0.34
C PHE A 25 6.12 -6.88 -0.71
N VAL A 26 5.65 -8.07 -1.14
CA VAL A 26 6.53 -9.17 -1.55
C VAL A 26 7.37 -8.77 -2.76
N GLY A 27 6.76 -8.14 -3.75
CA GLY A 27 7.44 -7.70 -4.98
C GLY A 27 8.55 -6.69 -4.70
N LEU A 28 8.30 -5.69 -3.86
CA LEU A 28 9.31 -4.69 -3.47
C LEU A 28 10.48 -5.35 -2.72
N ARG A 29 10.20 -6.19 -1.73
CA ARG A 29 11.24 -6.87 -0.96
C ARG A 29 12.07 -7.82 -1.82
N LEU A 30 11.43 -8.56 -2.72
CA LEU A 30 12.12 -9.45 -3.65
C LEU A 30 12.98 -8.66 -4.64
N TYR A 31 12.40 -7.61 -5.25
CA TYR A 31 13.11 -6.76 -6.20
C TYR A 31 14.36 -6.12 -5.58
N LEU A 32 14.20 -5.51 -4.40
CA LEU A 32 15.30 -4.81 -3.73
C LEU A 32 16.34 -5.76 -3.11
N HIS A 33 15.99 -7.04 -2.91
CA HIS A 33 16.95 -8.07 -2.50
C HIS A 33 17.75 -8.61 -3.69
N LEU A 34 17.14 -8.71 -4.86
CA LEU A 34 17.77 -9.25 -6.08
C LEU A 34 18.54 -8.20 -6.87
N VAL A 35 18.06 -6.97 -6.89
CA VAL A 35 18.65 -5.86 -7.63
C VAL A 35 19.38 -4.96 -6.64
N HIS A 36 20.71 -4.88 -6.74
CA HIS A 36 21.49 -3.91 -5.96
C HIS A 36 20.97 -2.51 -6.30
N VAL A 37 20.36 -1.87 -5.30
CA VAL A 37 19.55 -0.66 -5.47
C VAL A 37 20.41 0.45 -6.07
N GLN A 38 20.09 0.85 -7.29
CA GLN A 38 20.48 2.15 -7.79
C GLN A 38 19.40 3.14 -7.34
N HIS A 39 19.77 4.03 -6.44
CA HIS A 39 18.86 5.08 -6.01
C HIS A 39 18.44 5.95 -7.19
N ILE A 40 17.15 6.24 -7.27
CA ILE A 40 16.64 7.21 -8.23
C ILE A 40 16.82 8.60 -7.62
N TYR A 41 17.70 9.40 -8.20
CA TYR A 41 18.00 10.77 -7.77
C TYR A 41 17.51 11.80 -8.81
N PRO A 42 16.22 12.05 -8.96
CA PRO A 42 15.75 13.14 -9.80
C PRO A 42 16.15 14.48 -9.15
N GLY A 43 16.97 15.26 -9.84
CA GLY A 43 17.43 16.55 -9.32
C GLY A 43 18.31 16.47 -8.07
N GLY A 44 18.92 15.32 -7.76
CA GLY A 44 19.78 15.13 -6.59
C GLY A 44 19.04 14.76 -5.30
N TYR A 45 17.72 14.56 -5.35
CA TYR A 45 16.90 14.14 -4.20
C TYR A 45 16.68 12.63 -4.21
N LEU A 46 16.89 11.98 -3.07
CA LEU A 46 16.57 10.57 -2.90
C LEU A 46 15.04 10.39 -2.82
N VAL A 47 14.47 9.71 -3.82
CA VAL A 47 13.03 9.39 -3.81
C VAL A 47 12.81 8.00 -3.25
N HIS A 48 12.32 7.95 -2.03
CA HIS A 48 11.85 6.74 -1.38
C HIS A 48 10.47 6.32 -1.92
N HIS A 49 10.24 5.02 -2.06
CA HIS A 49 8.94 4.51 -2.52
C HIS A 49 7.79 4.83 -1.55
N LEU A 50 8.07 5.13 -0.29
CA LEU A 50 7.11 5.70 0.66
C LEU A 50 6.45 6.97 0.10
N PHE A 51 7.22 7.90 -0.48
CA PHE A 51 6.66 9.13 -1.06
C PHE A 51 5.78 8.84 -2.27
N ILE A 52 6.17 7.87 -3.11
CA ILE A 52 5.33 7.40 -4.21
C ILE A 52 4.04 6.80 -3.66
N GLY A 53 4.14 5.97 -2.61
CA GLY A 53 2.99 5.41 -1.92
C GLY A 53 2.01 6.47 -1.43
N ILE A 54 2.49 7.53 -0.78
CA ILE A 54 1.66 8.66 -0.33
C ILE A 54 1.01 9.37 -1.53
N PHE A 55 1.80 9.64 -2.57
CA PHE A 55 1.35 10.36 -3.75
C PHE A 55 0.22 9.65 -4.50
N ILE A 56 0.19 8.33 -4.52
CA ILE A 56 -0.89 7.56 -5.15
C ILE A 56 -2.04 7.27 -4.17
N LEU A 57 -1.74 7.07 -2.87
CA LEU A 57 -2.75 6.75 -1.86
C LEU A 57 -3.71 7.91 -1.62
N VAL A 58 -3.20 9.14 -1.48
CA VAL A 58 -4.02 10.31 -1.15
C VAL A 58 -5.08 10.60 -2.22
N PRO A 59 -4.75 10.68 -3.54
CA PRO A 59 -5.77 10.83 -4.57
C PRO A 59 -6.75 9.67 -4.63
N ALA A 60 -6.29 8.43 -4.42
CA ALA A 60 -7.15 7.25 -4.40
C ALA A 60 -8.17 7.33 -3.25
N ALA A 61 -7.73 7.75 -2.05
CA ALA A 61 -8.63 7.96 -0.91
C ALA A 61 -9.67 9.05 -1.19
N PHE A 62 -9.28 10.16 -1.82
CA PHE A 62 -10.23 11.21 -2.22
C PHE A 62 -11.22 10.73 -3.28
N LEU A 63 -10.79 9.93 -4.25
CA LEU A 63 -11.68 9.32 -5.24
C LEU A 63 -12.69 8.37 -4.59
N LEU A 64 -12.29 7.61 -3.58
CA LEU A 64 -13.22 6.74 -2.84
C LEU A 64 -14.21 7.52 -1.99
N ALA A 65 -13.78 8.63 -1.38
CA ALA A 65 -14.61 9.45 -0.51
C ALA A 65 -15.60 10.33 -1.29
N PHE A 66 -15.15 11.00 -2.34
CA PHE A 66 -15.88 12.07 -3.02
C PHE A 66 -16.05 11.87 -4.52
N GLY A 67 -15.35 10.89 -5.10
CA GLY A 67 -15.33 10.66 -6.55
C GLY A 67 -16.62 10.01 -7.10
N PRO A 68 -16.74 9.96 -8.44
CA PRO A 68 -17.86 9.31 -9.10
C PRO A 68 -17.92 7.83 -8.73
N ARG A 69 -19.13 7.33 -8.48
CA ARG A 69 -19.36 5.90 -8.11
C ARG A 69 -19.36 4.97 -9.34
N GLN A 70 -18.51 5.25 -10.32
CA GLN A 70 -18.28 4.40 -11.46
C GLN A 70 -17.44 3.19 -11.06
N ARG A 71 -17.94 1.99 -11.30
CA ARG A 71 -17.29 0.73 -10.87
C ARG A 71 -15.82 0.62 -11.27
N PRO A 72 -15.39 0.90 -12.52
CA PRO A 72 -13.98 0.79 -12.87
C PRO A 72 -13.10 1.77 -12.07
N LEU A 73 -13.56 2.98 -11.86
CA LEU A 73 -12.83 4.00 -11.08
C LEU A 73 -12.70 3.61 -9.61
N GLN A 74 -13.78 3.08 -9.02
CA GLN A 74 -13.78 2.58 -7.64
C GLN A 74 -12.83 1.38 -7.48
N VAL A 75 -12.80 0.46 -8.44
CA VAL A 75 -11.87 -0.68 -8.44
C VAL A 75 -10.43 -0.20 -8.50
N VAL A 76 -10.10 0.69 -9.45
CA VAL A 76 -8.75 1.25 -9.58
C VAL A 76 -8.33 1.96 -8.30
N ALA A 77 -9.18 2.82 -7.75
CA ALA A 77 -8.88 3.54 -6.51
C ALA A 77 -8.66 2.57 -5.33
N THR A 78 -9.48 1.52 -5.21
CA THR A 78 -9.37 0.51 -4.13
C THR A 78 -8.06 -0.29 -4.25
N VAL A 79 -7.69 -0.71 -5.46
CA VAL A 79 -6.40 -1.38 -5.74
C VAL A 79 -5.23 -0.46 -5.41
N THR A 80 -5.31 0.81 -5.80
CA THR A 80 -4.28 1.82 -5.52
C THR A 80 -4.10 2.06 -4.02
N VAL A 81 -5.18 2.00 -3.23
CA VAL A 81 -5.08 2.03 -1.75
C VAL A 81 -4.22 0.87 -1.24
N GLY A 82 -4.43 -0.35 -1.74
CA GLY A 82 -3.61 -1.51 -1.35
C GLY A 82 -2.14 -1.33 -1.71
N ILE A 83 -1.84 -0.90 -2.93
CA ILE A 83 -0.47 -0.68 -3.41
C ILE A 83 0.21 0.43 -2.59
N GLY A 84 -0.41 1.60 -2.47
CA GLY A 84 0.15 2.74 -1.75
C GLY A 84 0.37 2.45 -0.28
N SER A 85 -0.57 1.75 0.37
CA SER A 85 -0.42 1.31 1.76
C SER A 85 0.79 0.39 1.95
N ALA A 86 1.01 -0.58 1.04
CA ALA A 86 2.16 -1.46 1.11
C ALA A 86 3.48 -0.70 0.99
N MET A 87 3.58 0.24 0.04
CA MET A 87 4.78 1.06 -0.17
C MET A 87 5.13 1.89 1.07
N ILE A 88 4.12 2.46 1.73
CA ILE A 88 4.31 3.26 2.94
C ILE A 88 4.73 2.37 4.12
N LEU A 89 4.00 1.27 4.36
CA LEU A 89 4.21 0.41 5.52
C LEU A 89 5.52 -0.38 5.43
N ASP A 90 5.96 -0.73 4.21
CA ASP A 90 7.23 -1.39 3.98
C ASP A 90 8.43 -0.53 4.41
N GLU A 91 8.38 0.76 4.10
CA GLU A 91 9.48 1.67 4.35
C GLU A 91 9.39 2.40 5.69
N PHE A 92 8.20 2.44 6.30
CA PHE A 92 7.97 3.15 7.56
C PHE A 92 8.95 2.72 8.66
N SER A 93 9.09 1.43 8.90
CA SER A 93 9.98 0.92 9.95
C SER A 93 11.46 1.17 9.65
N TYR A 94 11.85 1.09 8.38
CA TYR A 94 13.18 1.44 7.92
C TYR A 94 13.53 2.90 8.25
N MET A 95 12.63 3.83 7.94
CA MET A 95 12.83 5.26 8.18
C MET A 95 12.88 5.62 9.67
N VAL A 96 12.12 4.92 10.52
CA VAL A 96 11.98 5.25 11.96
C VAL A 96 12.99 4.51 12.83
N ALA A 97 13.30 3.25 12.50
CA ALA A 97 14.08 2.36 13.39
C ALA A 97 15.53 2.16 12.95
N THR A 98 15.98 2.79 11.84
CA THR A 98 17.34 2.65 11.33
C THR A 98 17.95 4.03 11.02
N LYS A 99 19.21 4.05 10.56
CA LYS A 99 19.88 5.28 10.07
C LYS A 99 19.53 5.62 8.64
N ALA A 100 18.59 4.88 8.03
CA ALA A 100 18.12 5.03 6.67
C ALA A 100 19.24 4.95 5.61
N THR A 101 20.24 4.09 5.83
CA THR A 101 21.24 3.73 4.81
C THR A 101 20.75 2.60 3.93
N ASP A 102 21.34 2.43 2.74
CA ASP A 102 20.96 1.35 1.81
C ASP A 102 21.05 -0.04 2.41
N GLN A 103 22.08 -0.27 3.23
CA GLN A 103 22.27 -1.53 3.94
C GLN A 103 21.19 -1.76 5.01
N ASP A 104 20.69 -0.68 5.60
CA ASP A 104 19.65 -0.76 6.63
C ASP A 104 18.31 -1.20 6.04
N TYR A 105 18.02 -0.88 4.77
CA TYR A 105 16.77 -1.31 4.14
C TYR A 105 16.65 -2.83 4.04
N VAL A 106 17.73 -3.53 3.69
CA VAL A 106 17.76 -5.00 3.63
C VAL A 106 18.07 -5.64 4.98
N SER A 107 18.17 -4.86 6.05
CA SER A 107 18.42 -5.35 7.39
C SER A 107 17.24 -6.15 7.96
N ARG A 108 17.52 -7.00 8.94
CA ARG A 108 16.48 -7.73 9.67
C ARG A 108 15.51 -6.80 10.40
N VAL A 109 16.00 -5.68 10.93
CA VAL A 109 15.17 -4.67 11.64
C VAL A 109 14.13 -4.09 10.70
N SER A 110 14.54 -3.65 9.51
CA SER A 110 13.64 -3.15 8.47
C SER A 110 12.61 -4.20 8.05
N LEU A 111 13.05 -5.44 7.77
CA LEU A 111 12.16 -6.51 7.33
C LEU A 111 11.13 -6.88 8.41
N PHE A 112 11.57 -7.12 9.64
CA PHE A 112 10.66 -7.46 10.74
C PHE A 112 9.68 -6.33 11.04
N GLY A 113 10.15 -5.09 11.06
CA GLY A 113 9.28 -3.94 11.27
C GLY A 113 8.22 -3.80 10.16
N ALA A 114 8.60 -4.00 8.90
CA ALA A 114 7.65 -3.99 7.78
C ALA A 114 6.63 -5.13 7.90
N ILE A 115 7.07 -6.36 8.26
CA ILE A 115 6.15 -7.48 8.49
C ILE A 115 5.16 -7.15 9.60
N VAL A 116 5.61 -6.56 10.70
CA VAL A 116 4.71 -6.12 11.80
C VAL A 116 3.70 -5.09 11.29
N CYS A 117 4.13 -4.05 10.59
CA CYS A 117 3.25 -3.02 10.06
C CYS A 117 2.21 -3.59 9.09
N ILE A 118 2.63 -4.43 8.15
CA ILE A 118 1.71 -5.10 7.20
C ILE A 118 0.75 -6.03 7.93
N SER A 119 1.22 -6.80 8.91
CA SER A 119 0.35 -7.70 9.70
C SER A 119 -0.71 -6.92 10.47
N LEU A 120 -0.38 -5.80 11.08
CA LEU A 120 -1.34 -4.93 11.76
C LEU A 120 -2.38 -4.36 10.78
N ALA A 121 -1.97 -3.94 9.59
CA ALA A 121 -2.89 -3.47 8.55
C ALA A 121 -3.82 -4.58 8.07
N VAL A 122 -3.32 -5.80 7.89
CA VAL A 122 -4.13 -6.98 7.53
C VAL A 122 -5.14 -7.30 8.62
N ILE A 123 -4.72 -7.33 9.89
CA ILE A 123 -5.62 -7.58 11.03
C ILE A 123 -6.72 -6.53 11.09
N LEU A 124 -6.37 -5.24 10.94
CA LEU A 124 -7.35 -4.17 10.91
C LEU A 124 -8.34 -4.35 9.76
N LEU A 125 -7.85 -4.64 8.56
CA LEU A 125 -8.68 -4.85 7.37
C LEU A 125 -9.64 -6.03 7.55
N LEU A 126 -9.17 -7.14 8.12
CA LEU A 126 -10.00 -8.31 8.41
C LEU A 126 -11.03 -8.02 9.52
N ALA A 127 -10.66 -7.26 10.55
CA ALA A 127 -11.58 -6.84 11.59
C ALA A 127 -12.70 -5.95 11.03
N LEU A 128 -12.35 -4.95 10.21
CA LEU A 128 -13.33 -4.10 9.52
C LEU A 128 -14.23 -4.92 8.60
N TYR A 129 -13.67 -5.86 7.86
CA TYR A 129 -14.47 -6.78 7.04
C TYR A 129 -15.43 -7.60 7.87
N ALA A 130 -15.00 -8.17 9.00
CA ALA A 130 -15.85 -8.96 9.89
C ALA A 130 -17.02 -8.15 10.47
N LEU A 131 -16.82 -6.83 10.69
CA LEU A 131 -17.87 -5.93 11.18
C LEU A 131 -18.87 -5.50 10.09
N HIS A 132 -18.51 -5.59 8.80
CA HIS A 132 -19.32 -5.07 7.69
C HIS A 132 -19.75 -6.16 6.68
N ARG A 133 -19.55 -7.43 7.01
CA ARG A 133 -19.88 -8.54 6.08
C ARG A 133 -21.35 -8.93 6.05
N ASP A 134 -22.16 -8.43 6.99
CA ASP A 134 -23.59 -8.73 7.16
C ASP A 134 -24.46 -7.91 6.22
#